data_69ff63be148699df4d2b8a3427c7430f
#
_entry.id   69ff63be148699df4d2b8a3427c7430f
#
_cell.length_a   1.000
_cell.length_b   1.000
_cell.length_c   1.000
_cell.angle_alpha   90.00
_cell.angle_beta   90.00
_cell.angle_gamma   90.00
#
_symmetry.space_group_name_H-M   'P 1'
#
loop_
_entity.id
_entity.type
_entity.pdbx_description
1 polymer ?
#
loop_
_entity_poly.entity_id
_entity_poly.type
_entity_poly.pdbx_seq_one_letter_code
_entity_poly.pdbx_strand_id
1 'polypeptide(L)'
;MKIKLNGGKPALEQDCVALETALGCRLSDSYRAFLRSHDGARPENNIFKINDKNSCGVNDFIPVKEIWNKRACLENIPPKAYPVAWAECGNFVFLDEDRHGAAFFWDHELPEEIVKLAPSFGAFLDLLEPFDVKSIKLKPGQVKNSWVHPDYVDFLKKFRKK
;
A
#
# COMPACT_ATOMS: atom_id res chain seq x y z
N MET A 1 13.28 4.28 -9.51
CA MET A 1 12.38 3.45 -8.71
C MET A 1 13.03 2.09 -8.51
N LYS A 2 13.32 1.69 -7.28
CA LYS A 2 13.99 0.40 -6.93
C LYS A 2 12.97 -0.71 -6.57
N ILE A 3 11.69 -0.35 -6.51
CA ILE A 3 10.64 -1.29 -6.11
C ILE A 3 10.29 -2.24 -7.27
N LYS A 4 10.14 -3.51 -6.96
CA LYS A 4 9.63 -4.52 -7.87
C LYS A 4 8.11 -4.61 -7.72
N LEU A 5 7.41 -4.49 -8.84
CA LEU A 5 5.96 -4.49 -8.91
C LEU A 5 5.46 -5.68 -9.73
N ASN A 6 4.42 -6.34 -9.24
CA ASN A 6 3.78 -7.46 -9.89
C ASN A 6 2.41 -7.04 -10.44
N GLY A 7 2.08 -7.50 -11.63
CA GLY A 7 0.82 -7.09 -12.29
C GLY A 7 0.83 -5.61 -12.64
N GLY A 8 -0.38 -5.05 -12.73
CA GLY A 8 -0.57 -3.67 -13.17
C GLY A 8 -0.51 -3.53 -14.70
N LYS A 9 -1.00 -2.42 -15.18
CA LYS A 9 -1.03 -2.05 -16.60
C LYS A 9 -1.00 -0.54 -16.74
N PRO A 10 -0.73 0.02 -17.92
CA PRO A 10 -0.89 1.44 -18.14
C PRO A 10 -2.33 1.88 -17.86
N ALA A 11 -2.50 2.94 -17.06
CA ALA A 11 -3.79 3.60 -16.89
C ALA A 11 -4.26 4.20 -18.22
N LEU A 12 -5.56 4.22 -18.45
CA LEU A 12 -6.13 4.97 -19.55
C LEU A 12 -6.09 6.47 -19.21
N GLU A 13 -5.65 7.30 -20.15
CA GLU A 13 -5.58 8.75 -19.94
C GLU A 13 -6.93 9.35 -19.57
N GLN A 14 -8.02 8.84 -20.15
CA GLN A 14 -9.38 9.26 -19.82
C GLN A 14 -9.73 9.04 -18.33
N ASP A 15 -9.22 7.95 -17.70
CA ASP A 15 -9.48 7.65 -16.28
C ASP A 15 -8.70 8.61 -15.38
N CYS A 16 -7.46 8.97 -15.78
CA CYS A 16 -6.69 9.99 -15.08
C CYS A 16 -7.37 11.37 -15.16
N VAL A 17 -7.83 11.77 -16.35
CA VAL A 17 -8.54 13.04 -16.54
C VAL A 17 -9.86 13.08 -15.78
N ALA A 18 -10.60 11.96 -15.73
CA ALA A 18 -11.83 11.85 -14.94
C ALA A 18 -11.57 12.06 -13.44
N LEU A 19 -10.51 11.44 -12.90
CA LEU A 19 -10.12 11.64 -11.50
C LEU A 19 -9.68 13.08 -11.23
N GLU A 20 -8.85 13.67 -12.10
CA GLU A 20 -8.42 15.09 -11.99
C GLU A 20 -9.60 16.05 -12.01
N THR A 21 -10.57 15.79 -12.88
CA THR A 21 -11.81 16.58 -12.97
C THR A 21 -12.62 16.49 -11.67
N ALA A 22 -12.78 15.28 -11.12
CA ALA A 22 -13.52 15.06 -9.89
C ALA A 22 -12.84 15.69 -8.67
N LEU A 23 -11.49 15.70 -8.64
CA LEU A 23 -10.70 16.34 -7.58
C LEU A 23 -10.57 17.87 -7.74
N GLY A 24 -10.83 18.39 -8.94
CA GLY A 24 -10.61 19.81 -9.27
C GLY A 24 -9.11 20.20 -9.29
N CYS A 25 -8.21 19.26 -9.48
CA CYS A 25 -6.77 19.50 -9.54
C CYS A 25 -6.05 18.44 -10.39
N ARG A 26 -4.81 18.72 -10.78
CA ARG A 26 -3.97 17.75 -11.47
C ARG A 26 -3.33 16.79 -10.47
N LEU A 27 -3.18 15.53 -10.89
CA LEU A 27 -2.39 14.56 -10.14
C LEU A 27 -0.92 14.92 -10.17
N SER A 28 -0.21 14.68 -9.06
CA SER A 28 1.23 14.91 -8.95
C SER A 28 2.02 14.12 -10.01
N ASP A 29 3.12 14.70 -10.52
CA ASP A 29 3.91 14.11 -11.59
C ASP A 29 4.44 12.71 -11.25
N SER A 30 4.84 12.49 -9.99
CA SER A 30 5.34 11.20 -9.53
C SER A 30 4.26 10.11 -9.59
N TYR A 31 3.03 10.43 -9.25
CA TYR A 31 1.92 9.50 -9.32
C TYR A 31 1.46 9.26 -10.77
N ARG A 32 1.37 10.31 -11.58
CA ARG A 32 1.08 10.15 -13.02
C ARG A 32 2.14 9.30 -13.74
N ALA A 33 3.42 9.48 -13.39
CA ALA A 33 4.50 8.64 -13.94
C ALA A 33 4.32 7.16 -13.57
N PHE A 34 3.90 6.86 -12.33
CA PHE A 34 3.59 5.50 -11.90
C PHE A 34 2.42 4.90 -12.68
N LEU A 35 1.32 5.63 -12.83
CA LEU A 35 0.12 5.18 -13.52
C LEU A 35 0.35 4.81 -15.00
N ARG A 36 1.36 5.42 -15.66
CA ARG A 36 1.70 5.11 -17.06
C ARG A 36 2.10 3.65 -17.29
N SER A 37 2.44 2.91 -16.25
CA SER A 37 2.92 1.53 -16.40
C SER A 37 2.42 0.56 -15.33
N HIS A 38 1.92 1.07 -14.20
CA HIS A 38 1.74 0.26 -12.98
C HIS A 38 0.39 0.45 -12.30
N ASP A 39 -0.64 0.92 -13.03
CA ASP A 39 -1.98 1.06 -12.48
C ASP A 39 -2.52 -0.28 -11.98
N GLY A 40 -2.94 -0.35 -10.72
CA GLY A 40 -3.41 -1.57 -10.08
C GLY A 40 -2.32 -2.62 -9.79
N ALA A 41 -1.04 -2.23 -9.77
CA ALA A 41 0.06 -3.14 -9.45
C ALA A 41 0.12 -3.51 -7.97
N ARG A 42 0.80 -4.63 -7.67
CA ARG A 42 1.10 -5.09 -6.31
C ARG A 42 2.60 -4.95 -6.03
N PRO A 43 3.02 -4.28 -4.94
CA PRO A 43 4.43 -4.21 -4.59
C PRO A 43 4.93 -5.54 -4.00
N GLU A 44 6.14 -5.96 -4.39
CA GLU A 44 6.80 -7.13 -3.80
C GLU A 44 7.35 -6.78 -2.41
N ASN A 45 8.03 -5.64 -2.31
CA ASN A 45 8.36 -5.04 -1.02
C ASN A 45 7.19 -4.15 -0.64
N ASN A 46 6.48 -4.51 0.41
CA ASN A 46 5.19 -3.90 0.69
C ASN A 46 5.05 -3.29 2.09
N ILE A 47 6.05 -3.43 2.96
CA ILE A 47 5.99 -2.95 4.34
C ILE A 47 6.49 -1.53 4.44
N PHE A 48 5.75 -0.67 5.14
CA PHE A 48 6.16 0.67 5.52
C PHE A 48 5.96 0.91 7.03
N LYS A 49 6.75 1.80 7.60
CA LYS A 49 6.63 2.22 8.99
C LYS A 49 5.61 3.34 9.11
N ILE A 50 4.67 3.20 10.05
CA ILE A 50 3.76 4.27 10.47
C ILE A 50 4.47 5.15 11.51
N ASN A 51 5.19 4.50 12.44
CA ASN A 51 6.03 5.12 13.47
C ASN A 51 7.12 4.13 13.91
N ASP A 52 7.89 4.46 14.96
CA ASP A 52 8.99 3.62 15.44
C ASP A 52 8.56 2.23 15.94
N LYS A 53 7.28 2.04 16.28
CA LYS A 53 6.75 0.80 16.87
C LYS A 53 5.85 0.02 15.92
N ASN A 54 5.20 0.71 14.98
CA ASN A 54 4.15 0.14 14.15
C ASN A 54 4.52 0.24 12.67
N SER A 55 4.25 -0.84 11.96
CA SER A 55 4.34 -0.92 10.50
C SER A 55 3.05 -1.49 9.92
N CYS A 56 2.82 -1.25 8.64
CA CYS A 56 1.68 -1.76 7.90
C CYS A 56 2.15 -2.20 6.50
N GLY A 57 1.38 -3.09 5.88
CA GLY A 57 1.66 -3.56 4.52
C GLY A 57 0.72 -2.95 3.49
N VAL A 58 1.25 -2.64 2.31
CA VAL A 58 0.45 -2.36 1.11
C VAL A 58 0.01 -3.68 0.50
N ASN A 59 -1.30 -3.89 0.35
CA ASN A 59 -1.83 -5.05 -0.35
C ASN A 59 -1.74 -4.87 -1.87
N ASP A 60 -2.36 -3.80 -2.37
CA ASP A 60 -2.42 -3.47 -3.80
C ASP A 60 -2.50 -1.95 -3.99
N PHE A 61 -1.97 -1.45 -5.10
CA PHE A 61 -2.29 -0.10 -5.56
C PHE A 61 -3.69 -0.10 -6.20
N ILE A 62 -4.47 0.93 -5.90
CA ILE A 62 -5.86 1.04 -6.38
C ILE A 62 -5.84 1.45 -7.85
N PRO A 63 -6.55 0.73 -8.74
CA PRO A 63 -6.71 1.17 -10.13
C PRO A 63 -7.33 2.57 -10.19
N VAL A 64 -6.78 3.45 -11.04
CA VAL A 64 -7.18 4.88 -11.10
C VAL A 64 -8.68 5.06 -11.31
N LYS A 65 -9.33 4.20 -12.09
CA LYS A 65 -10.78 4.21 -12.32
C LYS A 65 -11.64 3.93 -11.08
N GLU A 66 -11.05 3.33 -10.03
CA GLU A 66 -11.73 2.96 -8.79
C GLU A 66 -11.52 3.99 -7.66
N ILE A 67 -10.50 4.84 -7.79
CA ILE A 67 -10.07 5.77 -6.74
C ILE A 67 -11.21 6.66 -6.27
N TRP A 68 -11.97 7.26 -7.19
CA TRP A 68 -13.06 8.16 -6.80
C TRP A 68 -14.14 7.46 -5.95
N ASN A 69 -14.49 6.23 -6.32
CA ASN A 69 -15.45 5.44 -5.54
C ASN A 69 -14.87 5.04 -4.17
N LYS A 70 -13.59 4.70 -4.13
CA LYS A 70 -12.91 4.32 -2.88
C LYS A 70 -12.70 5.51 -1.93
N ARG A 71 -12.58 6.71 -2.48
CA ARG A 71 -12.49 7.94 -1.69
C ARG A 71 -13.66 8.11 -0.73
N ALA A 72 -14.85 7.66 -1.10
CA ALA A 72 -16.04 7.69 -0.23
C ALA A 72 -15.92 6.82 1.03
N CYS A 73 -14.97 5.91 1.09
CA CYS A 73 -14.70 5.08 2.26
C CYS A 73 -13.81 5.77 3.31
N LEU A 74 -13.16 6.90 2.96
CA LEU A 74 -12.25 7.61 3.84
C LEU A 74 -12.97 8.82 4.46
N GLU A 75 -12.99 8.87 5.77
CA GLU A 75 -13.51 9.99 6.53
C GLU A 75 -12.39 11.00 6.85
N ASN A 76 -12.74 12.25 7.06
CA ASN A 76 -11.85 13.33 7.54
C ASN A 76 -10.62 13.62 6.65
N ILE A 77 -10.60 13.20 5.38
CA ILE A 77 -9.53 13.53 4.46
C ILE A 77 -9.74 14.86 3.74
N PRO A 78 -8.67 15.60 3.38
CA PRO A 78 -8.76 16.85 2.65
C PRO A 78 -9.51 16.75 1.31
N PRO A 79 -10.09 17.86 0.81
CA PRO A 79 -10.87 17.84 -0.44
C PRO A 79 -10.13 17.27 -1.66
N LYS A 80 -8.84 17.56 -1.79
CA LYS A 80 -7.99 17.07 -2.90
C LYS A 80 -7.15 15.84 -2.52
N ALA A 81 -7.54 15.14 -1.45
CA ALA A 81 -6.95 13.88 -1.07
C ALA A 81 -7.71 12.70 -1.69
N TYR A 82 -6.98 11.63 -2.04
CA TYR A 82 -7.54 10.43 -2.65
C TYR A 82 -6.70 9.19 -2.33
N PRO A 83 -7.33 8.03 -2.09
CA PRO A 83 -6.61 6.79 -1.78
C PRO A 83 -5.88 6.27 -3.01
N VAL A 84 -4.64 5.80 -2.82
CA VAL A 84 -3.81 5.22 -3.89
C VAL A 84 -3.43 3.78 -3.62
N ALA A 85 -3.53 3.31 -2.37
CA ALA A 85 -3.23 1.94 -2.03
C ALA A 85 -4.13 1.41 -0.92
N TRP A 86 -4.51 0.15 -1.05
CA TRP A 86 -5.06 -0.65 0.03
C TRP A 86 -3.93 -1.06 0.96
N ALA A 87 -4.06 -0.75 2.23
CA ALA A 87 -3.20 -1.24 3.29
C ALA A 87 -3.87 -2.38 4.05
N GLU A 88 -3.11 -3.09 4.87
CA GLU A 88 -3.63 -4.17 5.71
C GLU A 88 -4.75 -3.70 6.63
N CYS A 89 -5.59 -4.63 7.05
CA CYS A 89 -6.69 -4.41 8.00
C CYS A 89 -7.74 -3.40 7.57
N GLY A 90 -7.94 -3.14 6.26
CA GLY A 90 -8.94 -2.18 5.77
C GLY A 90 -8.47 -0.72 5.75
N ASN A 91 -7.20 -0.49 6.02
CA ASN A 91 -6.57 0.83 5.99
C ASN A 91 -6.20 1.28 4.58
N PHE A 92 -5.84 2.56 4.43
CA PHE A 92 -5.45 3.15 3.15
C PHE A 92 -4.17 3.98 3.26
N VAL A 93 -3.44 4.03 2.14
CA VAL A 93 -2.52 5.12 1.86
C VAL A 93 -3.20 6.06 0.87
N PHE A 94 -3.21 7.37 1.19
CA PHE A 94 -3.77 8.40 0.32
C PHE A 94 -2.74 9.48 -0.01
N LEU A 95 -2.94 10.18 -1.11
CA LEU A 95 -2.18 11.38 -1.49
C LEU A 95 -3.03 12.62 -1.29
N ASP A 96 -2.37 13.74 -0.98
CA ASP A 96 -2.99 15.06 -0.83
C ASP A 96 -2.30 16.05 -1.78
N GLU A 97 -3.01 16.50 -2.82
CA GLU A 97 -2.45 17.39 -3.83
C GLU A 97 -2.26 18.83 -3.32
N ASP A 98 -3.02 19.27 -2.32
CA ASP A 98 -2.77 20.55 -1.65
C ASP A 98 -1.44 20.54 -0.87
N ARG A 99 -0.89 19.36 -0.63
CA ARG A 99 0.42 19.12 -0.03
C ARG A 99 1.42 18.50 -1.03
N HIS A 100 1.31 18.87 -2.32
CA HIS A 100 2.22 18.46 -3.40
C HIS A 100 2.29 16.93 -3.61
N GLY A 101 1.19 16.22 -3.44
CA GLY A 101 1.12 14.76 -3.58
C GLY A 101 1.84 14.01 -2.46
N ALA A 102 1.93 14.61 -1.28
CA ALA A 102 2.44 13.93 -0.10
C ALA A 102 1.57 12.72 0.27
N ALA A 103 2.22 11.65 0.72
CA ALA A 103 1.57 10.40 1.12
C ALA A 103 1.28 10.36 2.61
N PHE A 104 0.08 9.87 2.94
CA PHE A 104 -0.42 9.75 4.30
C PHE A 104 -1.03 8.37 4.53
N PHE A 105 -0.96 7.90 5.77
CA PHE A 105 -1.67 6.72 6.25
C PHE A 105 -2.98 7.14 6.90
N TRP A 106 -4.03 6.39 6.58
CA TRP A 106 -5.35 6.52 7.18
C TRP A 106 -5.77 5.19 7.78
N ASP A 107 -6.12 5.23 9.07
CA ASP A 107 -6.58 4.07 9.82
C ASP A 107 -8.10 4.13 9.97
N HIS A 108 -8.80 3.08 9.56
CA HIS A 108 -10.26 3.01 9.63
C HIS A 108 -10.79 2.95 11.09
N GLU A 109 -9.97 2.49 12.04
CA GLU A 109 -10.31 2.47 13.45
C GLU A 109 -10.05 3.83 14.14
N LEU A 110 -9.16 4.66 13.56
CA LEU A 110 -8.74 5.96 14.09
C LEU A 110 -8.72 7.02 12.98
N PRO A 111 -9.86 7.30 12.32
CA PRO A 111 -9.92 8.16 11.13
C PRO A 111 -9.50 9.61 11.37
N GLU A 112 -9.43 10.04 12.64
CA GLU A 112 -8.92 11.36 13.05
C GLU A 112 -7.39 11.42 13.08
N GLU A 113 -6.69 10.26 13.17
CA GLU A 113 -5.24 10.18 13.30
C GLU A 113 -4.57 9.94 11.94
N ILE A 114 -4.43 11.01 11.17
CA ILE A 114 -3.75 10.95 9.87
C ILE A 114 -2.25 11.09 10.06
N VAL A 115 -1.49 10.09 9.60
CA VAL A 115 -0.03 10.06 9.73
C VAL A 115 0.64 10.35 8.39
N LYS A 116 1.51 11.37 8.33
CA LYS A 116 2.32 11.64 7.14
C LYS A 116 3.42 10.59 6.99
N LEU A 117 3.45 9.91 5.83
CA LEU A 117 4.46 8.90 5.51
C LEU A 117 5.63 9.49 4.70
N ALA A 118 5.33 10.26 3.65
CA ALA A 118 6.35 10.74 2.72
C ALA A 118 5.95 12.07 2.08
N PRO A 119 6.94 12.88 1.60
CA PRO A 119 6.66 14.14 0.94
C PRO A 119 6.09 14.01 -0.48
N SER A 120 6.13 12.82 -1.09
CA SER A 120 5.59 12.53 -2.42
C SER A 120 5.30 11.04 -2.57
N PHE A 121 4.53 10.68 -3.60
CA PHE A 121 4.29 9.27 -3.95
C PHE A 121 5.60 8.53 -4.28
N GLY A 122 6.51 9.14 -5.03
CA GLY A 122 7.81 8.52 -5.33
C GLY A 122 8.63 8.23 -4.08
N ALA A 123 8.68 9.18 -3.14
CA ALA A 123 9.33 8.98 -1.85
C ALA A 123 8.64 7.90 -1.00
N PHE A 124 7.31 7.78 -1.08
CA PHE A 124 6.58 6.68 -0.42
C PHE A 124 6.99 5.31 -0.98
N LEU A 125 7.09 5.18 -2.30
CA LEU A 125 7.55 3.92 -2.92
C LEU A 125 8.96 3.52 -2.46
N ASP A 126 9.83 4.49 -2.21
CA ASP A 126 11.20 4.24 -1.72
C ASP A 126 11.26 3.83 -0.24
N LEU A 127 10.18 4.02 0.54
CA LEU A 127 10.04 3.55 1.92
C LEU A 127 9.61 2.09 2.02
N LEU A 128 9.13 1.48 0.92
CA LEU A 128 8.62 0.12 0.97
C LEU A 128 9.74 -0.90 1.14
N GLU A 129 9.69 -1.66 2.23
CA GLU A 129 10.66 -2.68 2.61
C GLU A 129 10.08 -4.10 2.42
N PRO A 130 10.92 -5.13 2.27
CA PRO A 130 10.47 -6.52 2.26
C PRO A 130 9.96 -6.92 3.65
N PHE A 131 8.94 -7.79 3.68
CA PHE A 131 8.52 -8.43 4.92
C PHE A 131 9.56 -9.45 5.37
N ASP A 132 10.30 -9.16 6.43
CA ASP A 132 11.30 -10.07 6.99
C ASP A 132 10.69 -10.96 8.08
N VAL A 133 10.24 -12.15 7.67
CA VAL A 133 9.72 -13.19 8.60
C VAL A 133 10.77 -13.59 9.66
N LYS A 134 12.07 -13.49 9.34
CA LYS A 134 13.14 -13.89 10.25
C LYS A 134 13.35 -12.88 11.40
N SER A 135 12.88 -11.65 11.23
CA SER A 135 12.91 -10.62 12.27
C SER A 135 11.92 -10.87 13.40
N ILE A 136 10.90 -11.71 13.17
CA ILE A 136 9.85 -12.04 14.13
C ILE A 136 10.45 -12.97 15.20
N LYS A 137 10.76 -12.42 16.37
CA LYS A 137 11.20 -13.17 17.53
C LYS A 137 10.03 -13.52 18.42
N LEU A 138 9.59 -14.78 18.39
CA LEU A 138 8.58 -15.27 19.31
C LEU A 138 9.15 -15.44 20.71
N LYS A 139 8.46 -14.94 21.73
CA LYS A 139 8.83 -15.17 23.12
C LYS A 139 8.47 -16.60 23.53
N PRO A 140 9.18 -17.22 24.49
CA PRO A 140 8.79 -18.51 25.05
C PRO A 140 7.33 -18.50 25.51
N GLY A 141 6.55 -19.50 25.08
CA GLY A 141 5.12 -19.64 25.44
C GLY A 141 4.14 -18.87 24.57
N GLN A 142 4.57 -18.06 23.59
CA GLN A 142 3.64 -17.43 22.61
C GLN A 142 3.05 -18.44 21.64
N VAL A 143 3.77 -19.53 21.31
CA VAL A 143 3.23 -20.66 20.58
C VAL A 143 2.99 -21.79 21.53
N LYS A 144 1.73 -22.01 21.92
CA LYS A 144 1.35 -23.10 22.81
C LYS A 144 1.13 -24.41 22.07
N ASN A 145 0.56 -24.33 20.86
CA ASN A 145 0.31 -25.47 20.00
C ASN A 145 0.58 -25.08 18.56
N SER A 146 1.23 -25.97 17.80
CA SER A 146 1.35 -25.84 16.35
C SER A 146 0.77 -27.09 15.70
N TRP A 147 -0.08 -26.90 14.72
CA TRP A 147 -0.56 -27.96 13.88
C TRP A 147 -0.11 -27.71 12.44
N VAL A 148 0.45 -28.73 11.82
CA VAL A 148 0.88 -28.67 10.41
C VAL A 148 0.19 -29.82 9.70
N HIS A 149 -0.46 -29.52 8.58
CA HIS A 149 -1.11 -30.57 7.78
C HIS A 149 -0.08 -31.65 7.38
N PRO A 150 -0.37 -32.96 7.51
CA PRO A 150 0.56 -34.04 7.20
C PRO A 150 1.20 -33.94 5.80
N ASP A 151 0.40 -33.61 4.78
CA ASP A 151 0.89 -33.45 3.40
C ASP A 151 1.92 -32.32 3.26
N TYR A 152 1.80 -31.26 4.06
CA TYR A 152 2.77 -30.16 4.07
C TYR A 152 4.08 -30.57 4.75
N VAL A 153 4.02 -31.40 5.78
CA VAL A 153 5.22 -31.99 6.40
C VAL A 153 5.99 -32.84 5.37
N ASP A 154 5.29 -33.66 4.59
CA ASP A 154 5.93 -34.50 3.56
C ASP A 154 6.45 -33.68 2.37
N PHE A 155 5.77 -32.61 2.01
CA PHE A 155 6.28 -31.61 1.06
C PHE A 155 7.59 -31.00 1.55
N LEU A 156 7.68 -30.50 2.80
CA LEU A 156 8.90 -29.92 3.37
C LEU A 156 10.07 -30.91 3.43
N LYS A 157 9.83 -32.20 3.70
CA LYS A 157 10.88 -33.25 3.69
C LYS A 157 11.54 -33.39 2.32
N LYS A 158 10.76 -33.24 1.23
CA LYS A 158 11.28 -33.30 -0.16
C LYS A 158 12.23 -32.16 -0.50
N PHE A 159 12.04 -30.98 0.11
CA PHE A 159 12.89 -29.79 -0.13
C PHE A 159 14.15 -29.73 0.75
N ARG A 160 14.17 -30.40 1.91
CA ARG A 160 15.36 -30.46 2.79
C ARG A 160 16.45 -31.43 2.31
N LYS A 161 16.20 -32.21 1.24
CA LYS A 161 17.14 -33.21 0.68
C LYS A 161 17.89 -32.70 -0.55
N LYS A 162 17.96 -31.39 -0.79
CA LYS A 162 18.80 -30.79 -1.83
C LYS A 162 19.89 -29.92 -1.25
#